data_1566a58b251ac51f835c5827a178b4c0
#
_entry.id   1566a58b251ac51f835c5827a178b4c0
#
_cell.length_a   1.000
_cell.length_b   1.000
_cell.length_c   1.000
_cell.angle_alpha   90.00
_cell.angle_beta   90.00
_cell.angle_gamma   90.00
#
_symmetry.space_group_name_H-M   'P 1'
#
loop_
_entity.id
_entity.type
_entity.pdbx_description
1 polymer ?
#
loop_
_entity_poly.entity_id
_entity_poly.type
_entity_poly.pdbx_seq_one_letter_code
_entity_poly.pdbx_strand_id
1 'polypeptide(L)'
;NGKLIDTTRAITEDGSLEIVTPDHEDALPILRHSAAHLFAQAARRLFPDIHLGVGPAIQDGFYYDTDNAAGQITDEDLPRIEEEMKKIVKENYPCIRQEVTKDEAREIFKNDPYKLELIEEHSEDEGGLTIYSQGEFTDAWSGAHVSSTGRIQFCHVLNAAGV
;
A
#
# COMPACT_ATOMS: atom_id res chain seq x y z
N ASN A 1 8.64 8.96 21.82
CA ASN A 1 8.35 7.54 21.83
C ASN A 1 8.68 6.84 20.50
N GLY A 2 9.27 7.53 19.48
CA GLY A 2 9.74 6.93 18.23
C GLY A 2 8.63 6.32 17.35
N LYS A 3 7.40 6.79 17.45
CA LYS A 3 6.30 6.31 16.59
C LYS A 3 6.31 7.08 15.27
N LEU A 4 6.41 6.34 14.16
CA LEU A 4 6.24 6.90 12.82
C LEU A 4 4.78 7.29 12.59
N ILE A 5 4.58 8.48 12.05
CA ILE A 5 3.26 9.00 11.67
C ILE A 5 3.32 9.64 10.29
N ASP A 6 2.19 9.64 9.58
CA ASP A 6 2.09 10.31 8.30
C ASP A 6 2.17 11.83 8.44
N THR A 7 2.66 12.48 7.40
CA THR A 7 2.75 13.95 7.33
C THR A 7 1.38 14.64 7.38
N THR A 8 0.30 13.92 7.12
CA THR A 8 -1.08 14.42 7.17
C THR A 8 -1.72 14.27 8.54
N ARG A 9 -1.09 13.54 9.47
CA ARG A 9 -1.62 13.36 10.82
C ARG A 9 -1.41 14.60 11.66
N ALA A 10 -2.49 15.11 12.25
CA ALA A 10 -2.42 16.23 13.18
C ALA A 10 -1.68 15.82 14.46
N ILE A 11 -0.77 16.67 14.93
CA ILE A 11 -0.09 16.53 16.22
C ILE A 11 -0.97 17.27 17.24
N THR A 12 -1.50 16.55 18.22
CA THR A 12 -2.45 17.07 19.21
C THR A 12 -1.84 17.24 20.59
N GLU A 13 -0.59 16.83 20.78
CA GLU A 13 0.10 16.87 22.07
C GLU A 13 1.51 17.44 21.88
N ASP A 14 2.04 18.06 22.95
CA ASP A 14 3.41 18.53 22.97
C ASP A 14 4.40 17.35 22.97
N GLY A 15 5.48 17.47 22.20
CA GLY A 15 6.48 16.40 22.11
C GLY A 15 7.68 16.76 21.25
N SER A 16 8.65 15.85 21.19
CA SER A 16 9.74 15.92 20.24
C SER A 16 9.28 15.46 18.89
N LEU A 17 9.57 16.21 17.85
CA LEU A 17 9.32 15.85 16.46
C LEU A 17 10.65 15.67 15.72
N GLU A 18 10.79 14.54 15.05
CA GLU A 18 11.85 14.28 14.10
C GLU A 18 11.26 14.10 12.70
N ILE A 19 11.84 14.75 11.71
CA ILE A 19 11.36 14.65 10.33
C ILE A 19 12.15 13.54 9.63
N VAL A 20 11.46 12.50 9.22
CA VAL A 20 12.02 11.40 8.42
C VAL A 20 12.23 11.90 6.99
N THR A 21 13.48 12.19 6.66
CA THR A 21 13.90 12.55 5.29
C THR A 21 14.26 11.29 4.49
N PRO A 22 14.41 11.36 3.15
CA PRO A 22 14.80 10.18 2.35
C PRO A 22 16.07 9.46 2.79
N ASP A 23 16.98 10.18 3.46
CA ASP A 23 18.27 9.63 3.96
C ASP A 23 18.16 9.02 5.37
N HIS A 24 16.98 9.09 5.99
CA HIS A 24 16.75 8.53 7.32
C HIS A 24 16.60 7.00 7.25
N GLU A 25 17.06 6.28 8.28
CA GLU A 25 16.98 4.82 8.33
C GLU A 25 15.54 4.26 8.21
N ASP A 26 14.55 4.98 8.75
CA ASP A 26 13.15 4.61 8.68
C ASP A 26 12.48 4.94 7.32
N ALA A 27 13.14 5.69 6.45
CA ALA A 27 12.56 6.09 5.16
C ALA A 27 12.40 4.91 4.21
N LEU A 28 13.37 4.01 4.17
CA LEU A 28 13.41 2.92 3.22
C LEU A 28 12.27 1.88 3.45
N PRO A 29 11.95 1.46 4.67
CA PRO A 29 10.78 0.62 4.94
C PRO A 29 9.46 1.28 4.49
N ILE A 30 9.28 2.59 4.75
CA ILE A 30 8.11 3.35 4.31
C ILE A 30 8.01 3.37 2.79
N LEU A 31 9.13 3.64 2.12
CA LEU A 31 9.20 3.69 0.66
C LEU A 31 8.88 2.33 0.03
N ARG A 32 9.43 1.23 0.55
CA ARG A 32 9.19 -0.13 0.08
C ARG A 32 7.73 -0.51 0.21
N HIS A 33 7.11 -0.21 1.34
CA HIS A 33 5.70 -0.49 1.54
C HIS A 33 4.82 0.36 0.59
N SER A 34 5.11 1.64 0.47
CA SER A 34 4.41 2.51 -0.49
C SER A 34 4.58 2.05 -1.94
N ALA A 35 5.74 1.47 -2.28
CA ALA A 35 5.97 0.86 -3.60
C ALA A 35 5.14 -0.41 -3.80
N ALA A 36 4.87 -1.19 -2.76
CA ALA A 36 3.95 -2.32 -2.83
C ALA A 36 2.52 -1.86 -3.16
N HIS A 37 2.03 -0.77 -2.55
CA HIS A 37 0.74 -0.17 -2.90
C HIS A 37 0.72 0.43 -4.32
N LEU A 38 1.84 0.99 -4.80
CA LEU A 38 1.98 1.46 -6.18
C LEU A 38 1.85 0.30 -7.17
N PHE A 39 2.52 -0.84 -6.88
CA PHE A 39 2.39 -2.07 -7.66
C PHE A 39 0.94 -2.55 -7.66
N ALA A 40 0.30 -2.63 -6.50
CA ALA A 40 -1.07 -3.10 -6.36
C ALA A 40 -2.08 -2.25 -7.17
N GLN A 41 -1.93 -0.92 -7.16
CA GLN A 41 -2.73 -0.02 -8.00
C GLN A 41 -2.51 -0.29 -9.49
N ALA A 42 -1.25 -0.41 -9.92
CA ALA A 42 -0.91 -0.68 -11.31
C ALA A 42 -1.46 -2.05 -11.78
N ALA A 43 -1.31 -3.08 -10.93
CA ALA A 43 -1.84 -4.41 -11.21
C ALA A 43 -3.37 -4.37 -11.34
N ARG A 44 -4.08 -3.69 -10.45
CA ARG A 44 -5.55 -3.57 -10.52
C ARG A 44 -6.04 -2.79 -11.74
N ARG A 45 -5.31 -1.77 -12.21
CA ARG A 45 -5.61 -1.08 -13.46
C ARG A 45 -5.52 -1.98 -14.68
N LEU A 46 -4.54 -2.89 -14.71
CA LEU A 46 -4.28 -3.78 -15.83
C LEU A 46 -5.10 -5.07 -15.77
N PHE A 47 -5.42 -5.51 -14.57
CA PHE A 47 -6.15 -6.74 -14.28
C PHE A 47 -7.30 -6.41 -13.29
N PRO A 48 -8.46 -5.92 -13.78
CA PRO A 48 -9.55 -5.42 -12.92
C PRO A 48 -10.11 -6.46 -11.94
N ASP A 49 -10.03 -7.73 -12.31
CA ASP A 49 -10.55 -8.86 -11.51
C ASP A 49 -9.49 -9.46 -10.57
N ILE A 50 -8.30 -8.83 -10.45
CA ILE A 50 -7.24 -9.31 -9.58
C ILE A 50 -7.62 -9.12 -8.11
N HIS A 51 -7.46 -10.17 -7.34
CA HIS A 51 -7.52 -10.11 -5.89
C HIS A 51 -6.12 -9.87 -5.33
N LEU A 52 -6.02 -8.93 -4.43
CA LEU A 52 -4.78 -8.48 -3.83
C LEU A 52 -4.73 -8.95 -2.38
N GLY A 53 -3.79 -9.84 -2.06
CA GLY A 53 -3.54 -10.33 -0.72
C GLY A 53 -2.78 -9.33 0.13
N VAL A 54 -1.62 -9.73 0.62
CA VAL A 54 -0.74 -8.92 1.47
C VAL A 54 0.53 -8.55 0.71
N GLY A 55 0.98 -7.30 0.89
CA GLY A 55 2.19 -6.76 0.26
C GLY A 55 3.19 -6.22 1.27
N PRO A 56 3.82 -7.07 2.12
CA PRO A 56 4.76 -6.59 3.13
C PRO A 56 6.06 -6.10 2.51
N ALA A 57 6.62 -5.04 3.12
CA ALA A 57 8.00 -4.66 2.90
C ALA A 57 8.93 -5.69 3.55
N ILE A 58 10.00 -6.04 2.84
CA ILE A 58 11.06 -6.95 3.29
C ILE A 58 12.42 -6.24 3.24
N GLN A 59 13.47 -6.91 3.73
CA GLN A 59 14.81 -6.34 3.81
C GLN A 59 15.33 -5.81 2.45
N ASP A 60 15.03 -6.50 1.35
CA ASP A 60 15.57 -6.18 0.02
C ASP A 60 14.50 -5.67 -0.96
N GLY A 61 13.30 -5.28 -0.48
CA GLY A 61 12.22 -4.79 -1.34
C GLY A 61 10.84 -5.00 -0.74
N PHE A 62 9.95 -5.52 -1.56
CA PHE A 62 8.62 -5.98 -1.17
C PHE A 62 8.23 -7.19 -2.02
N TYR A 63 7.23 -7.94 -1.59
CA TYR A 63 6.47 -8.82 -2.46
C TYR A 63 4.97 -8.52 -2.34
N TYR A 64 4.18 -9.04 -3.22
CA TYR A 64 2.74 -8.88 -3.17
C TYR A 64 2.06 -10.17 -3.63
N ASP A 65 1.23 -10.73 -2.77
CA ASP A 65 0.44 -11.91 -3.10
C ASP A 65 -0.76 -11.48 -3.95
N THR A 66 -0.91 -12.14 -5.10
CA THR A 66 -1.98 -11.83 -6.04
C THR A 66 -2.68 -13.11 -6.48
N ASP A 67 -4.00 -13.04 -6.62
CA ASP A 67 -4.80 -14.07 -7.25
C ASP A 67 -5.64 -13.44 -8.37
N ASN A 68 -5.62 -14.05 -9.52
CA ASN A 68 -6.36 -13.56 -10.69
C ASN A 68 -7.05 -14.72 -11.40
N ALA A 69 -8.37 -14.70 -11.42
CA ALA A 69 -9.20 -15.72 -12.08
C ALA A 69 -8.91 -15.88 -13.59
N ALA A 70 -8.38 -14.83 -14.24
CA ALA A 70 -7.99 -14.85 -15.65
C ALA A 70 -6.60 -15.46 -15.91
N GLY A 71 -5.87 -15.87 -14.87
CA GLY A 71 -4.52 -16.41 -14.92
C GLY A 71 -3.54 -15.61 -14.04
N GLN A 72 -2.46 -16.25 -13.64
CA GLN A 72 -1.45 -15.62 -12.80
C GLN A 72 -0.66 -14.54 -13.56
N ILE A 73 -0.20 -13.51 -12.85
CA ILE A 73 0.78 -12.58 -13.36
C ILE A 73 2.08 -13.34 -13.65
N THR A 74 2.64 -13.13 -14.81
CA THR A 74 3.88 -13.76 -15.28
C THR A 74 4.99 -12.73 -15.46
N ASP A 75 6.23 -13.16 -15.61
CA ASP A 75 7.36 -12.28 -15.91
C ASP A 75 7.15 -11.43 -17.18
N GLU A 76 6.34 -11.92 -18.13
CA GLU A 76 6.01 -11.18 -19.37
C GLU A 76 5.10 -9.96 -19.10
N ASP A 77 4.34 -9.96 -18.00
CA ASP A 77 3.46 -8.86 -17.61
C ASP A 77 4.21 -7.74 -16.86
N LEU A 78 5.36 -8.06 -16.25
CA LEU A 78 6.08 -7.13 -15.38
C LEU A 78 6.48 -5.82 -16.07
N PRO A 79 6.98 -5.80 -17.32
CA PRO A 79 7.30 -4.54 -18.00
C PRO A 79 6.07 -3.64 -18.18
N ARG A 80 4.90 -4.22 -18.43
CA ARG A 80 3.65 -3.48 -18.60
C ARG A 80 3.15 -2.91 -17.24
N ILE A 81 3.32 -3.69 -16.18
CA ILE A 81 3.00 -3.22 -14.80
C ILE A 81 3.93 -2.07 -14.42
N GLU A 82 5.23 -2.17 -14.67
CA GLU A 82 6.17 -1.08 -14.40
C GLU A 82 5.87 0.20 -15.19
N GLU A 83 5.42 0.09 -16.44
CA GLU A 83 5.00 1.25 -17.20
C GLU A 83 3.77 1.93 -16.58
N GLU A 84 2.82 1.14 -16.09
CA GLU A 84 1.65 1.67 -15.40
C GLU A 84 2.04 2.31 -14.06
N MET A 85 2.94 1.69 -13.30
CA MET A 85 3.51 2.29 -12.08
C MET A 85 4.14 3.67 -12.37
N LYS A 86 4.91 3.79 -13.45
CA LYS A 86 5.52 5.07 -13.88
C LYS A 86 4.47 6.14 -14.21
N LYS A 87 3.32 5.75 -14.77
CA LYS A 87 2.21 6.69 -15.01
C LYS A 87 1.61 7.18 -13.70
N ILE A 88 1.33 6.27 -12.76
CA ILE A 88 0.80 6.60 -11.44
C ILE A 88 1.75 7.54 -10.67
N VAL A 89 3.06 7.31 -10.75
CA VAL A 89 4.07 8.20 -10.18
C VAL A 89 3.98 9.61 -10.78
N LYS A 90 3.80 9.73 -12.10
CA LYS A 90 3.63 11.02 -12.78
C LYS A 90 2.31 11.71 -12.44
N GLU A 91 1.25 10.96 -12.21
CA GLU A 91 -0.05 11.47 -11.77
C GLU A 91 0.03 12.08 -10.37
N ASN A 92 1.00 11.62 -9.55
CA ASN A 92 1.35 12.19 -8.25
C ASN A 92 0.17 12.29 -7.27
N TYR A 93 -0.58 11.22 -7.11
CA TYR A 93 -1.70 11.17 -6.19
C TYR A 93 -1.25 11.34 -4.74
N PRO A 94 -1.96 12.13 -3.93
CA PRO A 94 -1.74 12.17 -2.50
C PRO A 94 -2.08 10.80 -1.87
N CYS A 95 -1.25 10.34 -0.92
CA CYS A 95 -1.56 9.18 -0.10
C CYS A 95 -2.34 9.65 1.13
N ILE A 96 -3.62 9.32 1.18
CA ILE A 96 -4.56 9.80 2.20
C ILE A 96 -4.85 8.67 3.18
N ARG A 97 -4.53 8.90 4.45
CA ARG A 97 -4.83 8.01 5.57
C ARG A 97 -6.20 8.32 6.16
N GLN A 98 -6.99 7.29 6.42
CA GLN A 98 -8.26 7.39 7.11
C GLN A 98 -8.36 6.31 8.18
N GLU A 99 -8.90 6.66 9.34
CA GLU A 99 -9.34 5.70 10.35
C GLU A 99 -10.80 5.36 10.09
N VAL A 100 -11.11 4.09 10.05
CA VAL A 100 -12.44 3.59 9.74
C VAL A 100 -12.86 2.55 10.78
N THR A 101 -14.15 2.43 10.97
CA THR A 101 -14.73 1.32 11.74
C THR A 101 -14.67 0.02 10.94
N LYS A 102 -14.81 -1.10 11.65
CA LYS A 102 -14.85 -2.43 11.02
C LYS A 102 -15.99 -2.56 10.00
N ASP A 103 -17.15 -1.96 10.31
CA ASP A 103 -18.30 -1.98 9.40
C ASP A 103 -18.08 -1.11 8.15
N GLU A 104 -17.45 0.06 8.29
CA GLU A 104 -17.05 0.87 7.14
C GLU A 104 -16.03 0.15 6.26
N ALA A 105 -15.04 -0.51 6.88
CA ALA A 105 -14.05 -1.31 6.15
C ALA A 105 -14.72 -2.46 5.38
N ARG A 106 -15.67 -3.18 5.97
CA ARG A 106 -16.45 -4.23 5.30
C ARG A 106 -17.18 -3.71 4.07
N GLU A 107 -17.79 -2.54 4.17
CA GLU A 107 -18.48 -1.94 3.02
C GLU A 107 -17.52 -1.51 1.91
N ILE A 108 -16.35 -0.93 2.28
CA ILE A 108 -15.32 -0.53 1.33
C ILE A 108 -14.77 -1.74 0.56
N PHE A 109 -14.50 -2.83 1.26
CA PHE A 109 -13.87 -4.03 0.70
C PHE A 109 -14.84 -5.19 0.43
N LYS A 110 -16.16 -4.93 0.35
CA LYS A 110 -17.21 -5.96 0.19
C LYS A 110 -17.03 -6.92 -1.00
N ASN A 111 -16.31 -6.50 -2.02
CA ASN A 111 -16.04 -7.30 -3.22
C ASN A 111 -14.64 -7.95 -3.19
N ASP A 112 -13.89 -7.82 -2.09
CA ASP A 112 -12.53 -8.35 -1.95
C ASP A 112 -12.51 -9.35 -0.77
N PRO A 113 -12.65 -10.67 -1.03
CA PRO A 113 -12.75 -11.67 0.02
C PRO A 113 -11.48 -11.74 0.90
N TYR A 114 -10.29 -11.50 0.34
CA TYR A 114 -9.04 -11.51 1.10
C TYR A 114 -8.96 -10.34 2.08
N LYS A 115 -9.43 -9.15 1.65
CA LYS A 115 -9.48 -7.99 2.54
C LYS A 115 -10.54 -8.15 3.63
N LEU A 116 -11.68 -8.78 3.32
CA LEU A 116 -12.68 -9.09 4.33
C LEU A 116 -12.15 -10.05 5.40
N GLU A 117 -11.39 -11.08 5.01
CA GLU A 117 -10.76 -12.01 5.95
C GLU A 117 -9.77 -11.28 6.87
N LEU A 118 -8.89 -10.44 6.32
CA LEU A 118 -7.97 -9.60 7.10
C LEU A 118 -8.69 -8.66 8.07
N ILE A 119 -9.81 -8.07 7.65
CA ILE A 119 -10.64 -7.21 8.51
C ILE A 119 -11.26 -8.02 9.66
N GLU A 120 -11.70 -9.25 9.41
CA GLU A 120 -12.26 -10.11 10.45
C GLU A 120 -11.22 -10.57 11.48
N GLU A 121 -9.99 -10.85 11.02
CA GLU A 121 -8.88 -11.22 11.90
C GLU A 121 -8.39 -10.06 12.77
N HIS A 122 -8.62 -8.82 12.34
CA HIS A 122 -8.22 -7.64 13.12
C HIS A 122 -9.05 -7.53 14.40
N SER A 123 -8.41 -7.56 15.57
CA SER A 123 -9.09 -7.45 16.85
C SER A 123 -9.50 -6.00 17.13
N GLU A 124 -10.67 -5.79 17.73
CA GLU A 124 -11.13 -4.45 18.11
C GLU A 124 -10.23 -3.81 19.20
N ASP A 125 -9.51 -4.63 19.95
CA ASP A 125 -8.57 -4.19 20.99
C ASP A 125 -7.28 -3.57 20.43
N GLU A 126 -6.97 -3.77 19.15
CA GLU A 126 -5.78 -3.22 18.48
C GLU A 126 -5.94 -1.77 18.01
N GLY A 127 -7.11 -1.18 18.22
CA GLY A 127 -7.46 0.15 17.75
C GLY A 127 -8.20 0.12 16.40
N GLY A 128 -8.66 1.29 15.94
CA GLY A 128 -9.40 1.40 14.68
C GLY A 128 -8.58 0.93 13.47
N LEU A 129 -9.28 0.37 12.49
CA LEU A 129 -8.70 0.02 11.20
C LEU A 129 -8.24 1.28 10.47
N THR A 130 -7.13 1.17 9.78
CA THR A 130 -6.61 2.26 8.96
C THR A 130 -6.62 1.84 7.50
N ILE A 131 -7.10 2.73 6.65
CA ILE A 131 -7.04 2.58 5.19
C ILE A 131 -6.22 3.71 4.59
N TYR A 132 -5.60 3.41 3.46
CA TYR A 132 -4.87 4.37 2.64
C TYR A 132 -5.45 4.40 1.24
N SER A 133 -5.70 5.62 0.75
CA SER A 133 -6.20 5.85 -0.60
C SER A 133 -5.20 6.67 -1.41
N GLN A 134 -5.01 6.29 -2.68
CA GLN A 134 -4.22 7.02 -3.67
C GLN A 134 -4.91 6.95 -5.02
N GLY A 135 -5.47 8.08 -5.47
CA GLY A 135 -6.35 8.09 -6.64
C GLY A 135 -7.56 7.18 -6.42
N GLU A 136 -7.78 6.27 -7.35
CA GLU A 136 -8.87 5.28 -7.30
C GLU A 136 -8.57 4.04 -6.45
N PHE A 137 -7.32 3.88 -6.01
CA PHE A 137 -6.88 2.72 -5.24
C PHE A 137 -7.01 2.96 -3.74
N THR A 138 -7.57 1.99 -3.04
CA THR A 138 -7.67 1.97 -1.57
C THR A 138 -7.25 0.62 -1.04
N ASP A 139 -6.48 0.62 0.03
CA ASP A 139 -6.05 -0.60 0.73
C ASP A 139 -6.08 -0.43 2.26
N ALA A 140 -6.23 -1.56 2.96
CA ALA A 140 -6.18 -1.61 4.43
C ALA A 140 -4.74 -1.84 4.88
N TRP A 141 -4.23 -0.97 5.75
CA TRP A 141 -2.87 -1.09 6.26
C TRP A 141 -2.63 -0.32 7.56
N SER A 142 -1.70 -0.82 8.38
CA SER A 142 -1.17 -0.11 9.54
C SER A 142 0.29 0.32 9.28
N GLY A 143 0.59 1.60 9.43
CA GLY A 143 1.94 2.13 9.24
C GLY A 143 1.94 3.43 8.44
N ALA A 144 3.11 4.05 8.31
CA ALA A 144 3.27 5.29 7.56
C ALA A 144 3.48 5.03 6.06
N HIS A 145 2.99 5.94 5.24
CA HIS A 145 3.21 5.97 3.78
C HIS A 145 3.97 7.24 3.37
N VAL A 146 4.48 7.23 2.16
CA VAL A 146 4.93 8.46 1.51
C VAL A 146 3.77 9.43 1.34
N SER A 147 4.04 10.74 1.27
CA SER A 147 2.98 11.75 1.14
C SER A 147 2.24 11.73 -0.19
N SER A 148 2.87 11.22 -1.25
CA SER A 148 2.26 11.03 -2.57
C SER A 148 2.98 9.98 -3.40
N THR A 149 2.31 9.43 -4.41
CA THR A 149 2.89 8.43 -5.34
C THR A 149 4.09 8.96 -6.10
N GLY A 150 4.18 10.27 -6.33
CA GLY A 150 5.31 10.94 -6.97
C GLY A 150 6.62 10.89 -6.18
N ARG A 151 6.58 10.48 -4.90
CA ARG A 151 7.78 10.25 -4.09
C ARG A 151 8.47 8.93 -4.38
N ILE A 152 7.80 8.00 -5.04
CA ILE A 152 8.31 6.68 -5.40
C ILE A 152 8.96 6.77 -6.78
N GLN A 153 10.19 7.30 -6.85
CA GLN A 153 10.83 7.62 -8.15
C GLN A 153 11.47 6.41 -8.83
N PHE A 154 11.92 5.41 -8.05
CA PHE A 154 12.63 4.24 -8.57
C PHE A 154 12.04 2.97 -7.94
N CYS A 155 11.42 2.16 -8.75
CA CYS A 155 10.89 0.86 -8.37
C CYS A 155 10.95 -0.08 -9.55
N HIS A 156 11.45 -1.30 -9.33
CA HIS A 156 11.46 -2.38 -10.31
C HIS A 156 10.74 -3.60 -9.73
N VAL A 157 10.02 -4.31 -10.57
CA VAL A 157 9.43 -5.62 -10.26
C VAL A 157 10.32 -6.68 -10.88
N LEU A 158 10.92 -7.52 -10.03
CA LEU A 158 12.04 -8.39 -10.44
C LEU A 158 11.57 -9.69 -11.07
N ASN A 159 10.57 -10.34 -10.48
CA ASN A 159 10.04 -11.63 -10.92
C ASN A 159 8.63 -11.86 -10.43
N ALA A 160 7.90 -12.73 -11.12
CA ALA A 160 6.65 -13.32 -10.66
C ALA A 160 6.91 -14.80 -10.34
N ALA A 161 6.48 -15.23 -9.14
CA ALA A 161 6.56 -16.61 -8.73
C ALA A 161 5.14 -17.18 -8.61
N GLY A 162 4.85 -18.25 -9.35
CA GLY A 162 3.62 -19.01 -9.19
C GLY A 162 3.79 -20.10 -8.13
N VAL A 163 2.73 -20.36 -7.37
CA VAL A 163 2.62 -21.50 -6.44
C VAL A 163 1.79 -22.59 -7.09
#